data_3640e2a5c86726b80335baa02a2bfe39
#
_entry.id   3640e2a5c86726b80335baa02a2bfe39
#
_cell.length_a   1.000
_cell.length_b   1.000
_cell.length_c   1.000
_cell.angle_alpha   90.00
_cell.angle_beta   90.00
_cell.angle_gamma   90.00
#
_symmetry.space_group_name_H-M   'P 1'
#
loop_
_entity.id
_entity.type
_entity.pdbx_description
1 polymer ?
#
loop_
_entity_poly.entity_id
_entity_poly.type
_entity_poly.pdbx_seq_one_letter_code
_entity_poly.pdbx_strand_id
1 'polypeptide(L)'
;MIPVQNIYYMLSYAFQVLNEQGYKDIATEQFDNVAELCAAILTKGIAVQLKRGLGKEYIPQTEALSSLRGKIDITESIKAQSLLRKQLICTYDEFTVNSYLNRILKSTMELLLHADISKARKKALRKLMIYFADVDVLDVHTINWNIRYDRNNQTYRMLVSVCYLIIKGLLQTNTDGSTHLMDFIDEQRMCRLYEKFILEYYRKEHPGITARASQIPWQLDDGFSDMLPIMQSDITLSKGDRTLI
;
A
#
# COMPACT_ATOMS: atom_id res chain seq x y z
N MET A 1 -22.51 11.43 -1.78
CA MET A 1 -21.19 11.30 -2.46
C MET A 1 -20.17 12.17 -1.73
N ILE A 2 -19.01 11.64 -1.33
CA ILE A 2 -17.97 12.39 -0.62
C ILE A 2 -17.19 13.20 -1.67
N PRO A 3 -17.02 14.53 -1.52
CA PRO A 3 -16.20 15.31 -2.44
C PRO A 3 -14.76 14.80 -2.50
N VAL A 4 -14.15 14.81 -3.70
CA VAL A 4 -12.77 14.30 -3.91
C VAL A 4 -11.77 15.00 -3.00
N GLN A 5 -11.96 16.28 -2.77
CA GLN A 5 -11.13 17.09 -1.88
C GLN A 5 -11.16 16.61 -0.42
N ASN A 6 -12.30 16.12 0.04
CA ASN A 6 -12.41 15.52 1.39
C ASN A 6 -11.62 14.21 1.50
N ILE A 7 -11.55 13.42 0.42
CA ILE A 7 -10.73 12.20 0.38
C ILE A 7 -9.24 12.56 0.48
N TYR A 8 -8.79 13.60 -0.24
CA TYR A 8 -7.41 14.09 -0.07
C TYR A 8 -7.15 14.52 1.37
N TYR A 9 -8.09 15.26 1.96
CA TYR A 9 -7.98 15.74 3.34
C TYR A 9 -7.86 14.56 4.33
N MET A 10 -8.72 13.55 4.20
CA MET A 10 -8.66 12.34 5.01
C MET A 10 -7.32 11.60 4.84
N LEU A 11 -6.84 11.46 3.61
CA LEU A 11 -5.55 10.84 3.33
C LEU A 11 -4.38 11.63 3.92
N SER A 12 -4.44 12.96 3.92
CA SER A 12 -3.38 13.83 4.46
C SER A 12 -3.20 13.72 5.97
N TYR A 13 -4.29 13.48 6.70
CA TYR A 13 -4.22 13.16 8.14
C TYR A 13 -3.80 11.73 8.39
N ALA A 14 -4.38 10.77 7.65
CA ALA A 14 -4.03 9.36 7.78
C ALA A 14 -2.56 9.07 7.44
N PHE A 15 -1.96 9.87 6.56
CA PHE A 15 -0.57 9.74 6.11
C PHE A 15 0.14 11.08 6.16
N GLN A 16 0.82 11.36 7.25
CA GLN A 16 1.54 12.63 7.49
C GLN A 16 2.52 13.00 6.38
N VAL A 17 3.04 12.01 5.65
CA VAL A 17 3.93 12.20 4.50
C VAL A 17 3.31 13.12 3.44
N LEU A 18 1.97 13.13 3.28
CA LEU A 18 1.28 14.01 2.33
C LEU A 18 1.32 15.49 2.73
N ASN A 19 1.67 15.80 3.97
CA ASN A 19 1.86 17.19 4.44
C ASN A 19 3.28 17.71 4.21
N GLU A 20 4.22 16.86 3.75
CA GLU A 20 5.57 17.27 3.41
C GLU A 20 5.59 18.17 2.16
N GLN A 21 6.63 19.01 2.02
CA GLN A 21 6.74 19.99 0.93
C GLN A 21 6.56 19.39 -0.48
N GLY A 22 6.93 18.12 -0.64
CA GLY A 22 6.80 17.42 -1.92
C GLY A 22 5.36 17.21 -2.43
N TYR A 23 4.34 17.33 -1.58
CA TYR A 23 2.93 17.06 -1.92
C TYR A 23 2.01 18.29 -1.84
N LYS A 24 2.54 19.46 -1.44
CA LYS A 24 1.73 20.68 -1.27
C LYS A 24 0.97 21.09 -2.54
N ASP A 25 1.56 20.88 -3.71
CA ASP A 25 0.94 21.24 -4.98
C ASP A 25 -0.36 20.42 -5.23
N ILE A 26 -0.42 19.19 -4.72
CA ILE A 26 -1.61 18.33 -4.86
C ILE A 26 -2.79 18.89 -4.06
N ALA A 27 -2.53 19.52 -2.91
CA ALA A 27 -3.59 20.12 -2.08
C ALA A 27 -4.37 21.22 -2.78
N THR A 28 -3.75 21.93 -3.72
CA THR A 28 -4.32 23.07 -4.44
C THR A 28 -4.85 22.69 -5.83
N GLU A 29 -4.58 21.48 -6.30
CA GLU A 29 -5.03 20.98 -7.60
C GLU A 29 -6.51 20.56 -7.51
N GLN A 30 -7.31 20.87 -8.54
CA GLN A 30 -8.67 20.37 -8.64
C GLN A 30 -8.68 19.04 -9.39
N PHE A 31 -9.41 18.08 -8.86
CA PHE A 31 -9.52 16.73 -9.43
C PHE A 31 -10.95 16.43 -9.82
N ASP A 32 -11.15 15.98 -11.05
CA ASP A 32 -12.46 15.61 -11.57
C ASP A 32 -13.00 14.33 -10.93
N ASN A 33 -12.10 13.42 -10.57
CA ASN A 33 -12.45 12.14 -9.95
C ASN A 33 -11.36 11.62 -9.00
N VAL A 34 -11.70 10.59 -8.22
CA VAL A 34 -10.79 9.98 -7.23
C VAL A 34 -9.60 9.28 -7.89
N ALA A 35 -9.80 8.72 -9.08
CA ALA A 35 -8.71 8.07 -9.83
C ALA A 35 -7.62 9.08 -10.20
N GLU A 36 -8.01 10.27 -10.64
CA GLU A 36 -7.10 11.37 -10.95
C GLU A 36 -6.32 11.83 -9.72
N LEU A 37 -6.99 12.01 -8.57
CA LEU A 37 -6.35 12.31 -7.28
C LEU A 37 -5.35 11.21 -6.88
N CYS A 38 -5.77 9.96 -6.88
CA CYS A 38 -4.92 8.85 -6.49
C CYS A 38 -3.71 8.70 -7.45
N ALA A 39 -3.92 8.91 -8.75
CA ALA A 39 -2.85 8.91 -9.75
C ALA A 39 -1.87 10.07 -9.52
N ALA A 40 -2.35 11.25 -9.09
CA ALA A 40 -1.50 12.38 -8.71
C ALA A 40 -0.61 12.04 -7.53
N ILE A 41 -1.21 11.53 -6.44
CA ILE A 41 -0.49 11.13 -5.22
C ILE A 41 0.54 10.05 -5.56
N LEU A 42 0.13 9.01 -6.30
CA LEU A 42 1.02 7.90 -6.68
C LEU A 42 2.19 8.38 -7.56
N THR A 43 1.92 9.19 -8.58
CA THR A 43 2.94 9.76 -9.47
C THR A 43 3.98 10.56 -8.68
N LYS A 44 3.51 11.43 -7.79
CA LYS A 44 4.39 12.25 -6.97
C LYS A 44 5.18 11.42 -5.97
N GLY A 45 4.53 10.48 -5.31
CA GLY A 45 5.16 9.61 -4.32
C GLY A 45 6.21 8.69 -4.92
N ILE A 46 5.94 8.10 -6.08
CA ILE A 46 6.93 7.30 -6.82
C ILE A 46 8.11 8.19 -7.26
N ALA A 47 7.86 9.40 -7.75
CA ALA A 47 8.94 10.32 -8.11
C ALA A 47 9.85 10.67 -6.92
N VAL A 48 9.27 10.85 -5.73
CA VAL A 48 10.03 11.04 -4.48
C VAL A 48 10.81 9.78 -4.11
N GLN A 49 10.19 8.61 -4.23
CA GLN A 49 10.84 7.33 -3.94
C GLN A 49 12.00 7.06 -4.91
N LEU A 50 11.85 7.35 -6.19
CA LEU A 50 12.92 7.20 -7.18
C LEU A 50 14.15 8.07 -6.88
N LYS A 51 13.97 9.26 -6.32
CA LYS A 51 15.11 10.11 -5.86
C LYS A 51 15.88 9.47 -4.72
N ARG A 52 15.21 8.66 -3.88
CA ARG A 52 15.84 7.89 -2.78
C ARG A 52 16.37 6.54 -3.26
N GLY A 53 15.99 6.12 -4.46
CA GLY A 53 16.21 4.78 -5.02
C GLY A 53 15.02 3.86 -4.73
N LEU A 54 14.78 2.89 -5.63
CA LEU A 54 13.81 1.84 -5.39
C LEU A 54 14.28 0.92 -4.26
N GLY A 55 13.36 0.51 -3.42
CA GLY A 55 13.61 -0.49 -2.37
C GLY A 55 14.09 -1.80 -3.00
N LYS A 56 15.10 -2.40 -2.39
CA LYS A 56 15.63 -3.70 -2.81
C LYS A 56 15.41 -4.72 -1.71
N GLU A 57 15.21 -5.95 -2.14
CA GLU A 57 15.04 -7.10 -1.25
C GLU A 57 15.96 -8.23 -1.68
N TYR A 58 16.35 -9.07 -0.73
CA TYR A 58 17.02 -10.34 -1.02
C TYR A 58 15.94 -11.36 -1.38
N ILE A 59 15.95 -11.81 -2.63
CA ILE A 59 15.01 -12.80 -3.13
C ILE A 59 15.79 -14.08 -3.46
N PRO A 60 15.42 -15.24 -2.88
CA PRO A 60 16.08 -16.50 -3.20
C PRO A 60 15.81 -16.85 -4.66
N GLN A 61 16.88 -17.06 -5.40
CA GLN A 61 16.88 -17.53 -6.78
C GLN A 61 17.44 -18.96 -6.82
N THR A 62 16.80 -19.80 -7.62
CA THR A 62 17.27 -21.17 -7.85
C THR A 62 17.39 -21.41 -9.34
N GLU A 63 18.62 -21.57 -9.82
CA GLU A 63 18.91 -21.78 -11.23
C GLU A 63 20.14 -22.67 -11.47
N ALA A 64 20.24 -23.20 -12.69
CA ALA A 64 21.38 -24.01 -13.11
C ALA A 64 22.53 -23.11 -13.57
N LEU A 65 23.63 -23.11 -12.81
CA LEU A 65 24.79 -22.25 -13.02
C LEU A 65 26.05 -23.10 -13.34
N SER A 66 26.85 -22.61 -14.28
CA SER A 66 28.19 -23.14 -14.56
C SER A 66 29.25 -22.63 -13.58
N SER A 67 28.97 -21.51 -12.89
CA SER A 67 29.80 -20.97 -11.80
C SER A 67 29.03 -21.09 -10.50
N LEU A 68 29.61 -21.72 -9.49
CA LEU A 68 28.96 -21.99 -8.21
C LEU A 68 28.67 -20.70 -7.45
N ARG A 69 27.41 -20.58 -6.99
CA ARG A 69 26.96 -19.44 -6.18
C ARG A 69 25.95 -19.91 -5.13
N GLY A 70 26.14 -19.51 -3.90
CA GLY A 70 25.23 -19.86 -2.81
C GLY A 70 25.22 -21.34 -2.45
N LYS A 71 24.05 -21.89 -2.15
CA LYS A 71 23.86 -23.30 -1.76
C LYS A 71 23.60 -24.17 -2.99
N ILE A 72 24.38 -25.25 -3.12
CA ILE A 72 24.22 -26.21 -4.22
C ILE A 72 23.15 -27.22 -3.84
N ASP A 73 22.20 -27.46 -4.75
CA ASP A 73 21.25 -28.57 -4.66
C ASP A 73 21.70 -29.71 -5.61
N ILE A 74 22.42 -30.68 -5.05
CA ILE A 74 22.93 -31.82 -5.79
C ILE A 74 21.77 -32.70 -6.27
N THR A 75 20.75 -32.89 -5.44
CA THR A 75 19.61 -33.75 -5.74
C THR A 75 18.85 -33.23 -6.95
N GLU A 76 18.51 -31.95 -6.96
CA GLU A 76 17.83 -31.33 -8.09
C GLU A 76 18.75 -31.25 -9.32
N SER A 77 20.06 -31.05 -9.14
CA SER A 77 21.03 -31.08 -10.26
C SER A 77 21.07 -32.43 -10.97
N ILE A 78 20.99 -33.55 -10.22
CA ILE A 78 20.93 -34.90 -10.80
C ILE A 78 19.57 -35.11 -11.50
N LYS A 79 18.46 -34.80 -10.86
CA LYS A 79 17.13 -34.96 -11.44
C LYS A 79 16.96 -34.16 -12.74
N ALA A 80 17.43 -32.92 -12.78
CA ALA A 80 17.37 -32.05 -13.95
C ALA A 80 18.45 -32.34 -14.99
N GLN A 81 19.31 -33.32 -14.74
CA GLN A 81 20.45 -33.69 -15.59
C GLN A 81 21.35 -32.47 -15.95
N SER A 82 21.42 -31.48 -15.07
CA SER A 82 22.18 -30.25 -15.33
C SER A 82 23.69 -30.49 -15.40
N LEU A 83 24.17 -31.56 -14.76
CA LEU A 83 25.56 -31.99 -14.81
C LEU A 83 26.04 -32.29 -16.25
N LEU A 84 25.17 -32.80 -17.12
CA LEU A 84 25.49 -33.04 -18.54
C LEU A 84 25.84 -31.74 -19.27
N ARG A 85 25.30 -30.61 -18.79
CA ARG A 85 25.59 -29.27 -19.31
C ARG A 85 26.71 -28.56 -18.56
N LYS A 86 27.42 -29.27 -17.65
CA LYS A 86 28.43 -28.71 -16.75
C LYS A 86 27.88 -27.60 -15.86
N GLN A 87 26.63 -27.74 -15.39
CA GLN A 87 25.93 -26.81 -14.53
C GLN A 87 25.45 -27.52 -13.26
N LEU A 88 25.38 -26.78 -12.15
CA LEU A 88 24.79 -27.23 -10.90
C LEU A 88 23.62 -26.30 -10.55
N ILE A 89 22.54 -26.86 -10.01
CA ILE A 89 21.44 -26.06 -9.48
C ILE A 89 21.92 -25.44 -8.17
N CYS A 90 21.91 -24.12 -8.14
CA CYS A 90 22.34 -23.32 -7.01
C CYS A 90 21.19 -22.45 -6.54
N THR A 91 21.01 -22.36 -5.21
CA THR A 91 20.10 -21.40 -4.56
C THR A 91 20.93 -20.33 -3.91
N TYR A 92 20.68 -19.07 -4.26
CA TYR A 92 21.35 -17.91 -3.72
C TYR A 92 20.39 -16.74 -3.58
N ASP A 93 20.72 -15.80 -2.69
CA ASP A 93 19.93 -14.60 -2.51
C ASP A 93 20.39 -13.51 -3.51
N GLU A 94 19.47 -13.00 -4.31
CA GLU A 94 19.72 -11.88 -5.21
C GLU A 94 19.16 -10.59 -4.61
N PHE A 95 20.02 -9.58 -4.53
CA PHE A 95 19.62 -8.24 -4.06
C PHE A 95 19.05 -7.44 -5.23
N THR A 96 17.75 -7.49 -5.40
CA THR A 96 17.05 -6.99 -6.59
C THR A 96 16.04 -5.89 -6.27
N VAL A 97 15.77 -5.03 -7.26
CA VAL A 97 14.66 -4.07 -7.24
C VAL A 97 13.31 -4.75 -7.51
N ASN A 98 13.28 -6.00 -7.92
CA ASN A 98 12.05 -6.76 -8.17
C ASN A 98 11.34 -7.17 -6.87
N SER A 99 11.33 -6.27 -5.89
CA SER A 99 10.69 -6.45 -4.59
C SER A 99 9.16 -6.49 -4.71
N TYR A 100 8.51 -7.15 -3.75
CA TYR A 100 7.05 -7.26 -3.74
C TYR A 100 6.36 -5.89 -3.76
N LEU A 101 6.89 -4.91 -3.01
CA LEU A 101 6.35 -3.55 -2.96
C LEU A 101 6.48 -2.83 -4.31
N ASN A 102 7.63 -2.96 -4.99
CA ASN A 102 7.82 -2.35 -6.31
C ASN A 102 6.93 -2.99 -7.37
N ARG A 103 6.70 -4.30 -7.28
CA ARG A 103 5.79 -5.02 -8.17
C ARG A 103 4.34 -4.52 -8.01
N ILE A 104 3.88 -4.26 -6.77
CA ILE A 104 2.56 -3.65 -6.52
C ILE A 104 2.48 -2.26 -7.17
N LEU A 105 3.52 -1.41 -6.99
CA LEU A 105 3.54 -0.07 -7.60
C LEU A 105 3.46 -0.14 -9.12
N LYS A 106 4.25 -1.02 -9.75
CA LYS A 106 4.24 -1.20 -11.22
C LYS A 106 2.87 -1.64 -11.71
N SER A 107 2.30 -2.70 -11.12
CA SER A 107 0.98 -3.23 -11.50
C SER A 107 -0.12 -2.17 -11.38
N THR A 108 -0.05 -1.34 -10.32
CA THR A 108 -1.01 -0.24 -10.13
C THR A 108 -0.83 0.85 -11.18
N MET A 109 0.42 1.20 -11.54
CA MET A 109 0.66 2.16 -12.62
C MET A 109 0.11 1.66 -13.95
N GLU A 110 0.29 0.38 -14.28
CA GLU A 110 -0.27 -0.22 -15.50
C GLU A 110 -1.79 -0.15 -15.50
N LEU A 111 -2.44 -0.50 -14.39
CA LEU A 111 -3.88 -0.41 -14.25
C LEU A 111 -4.39 1.03 -14.49
N LEU A 112 -3.71 2.02 -13.93
CA LEU A 112 -4.06 3.44 -14.11
C LEU A 112 -3.88 3.92 -15.55
N LEU A 113 -2.98 3.35 -16.34
CA LEU A 113 -2.85 3.72 -17.76
C LEU A 113 -4.10 3.36 -18.58
N HIS A 114 -4.89 2.38 -18.13
CA HIS A 114 -6.15 1.97 -18.76
C HIS A 114 -7.37 2.68 -18.12
N ALA A 115 -7.21 3.33 -16.96
CA ALA A 115 -8.27 4.06 -16.28
C ALA A 115 -8.62 5.39 -16.96
N ASP A 116 -9.77 5.96 -16.56
CA ASP A 116 -10.20 7.28 -17.02
C ASP A 116 -9.50 8.39 -16.20
N ILE A 117 -8.26 8.68 -16.61
CA ILE A 117 -7.43 9.77 -16.09
C ILE A 117 -6.86 10.61 -17.23
N SER A 118 -6.44 11.81 -16.92
CA SER A 118 -5.95 12.80 -17.90
C SER A 118 -4.74 12.28 -18.70
N LYS A 119 -4.64 12.71 -19.97
CA LYS A 119 -3.51 12.38 -20.83
C LYS A 119 -2.16 12.82 -20.23
N ALA A 120 -2.16 13.95 -19.51
CA ALA A 120 -0.98 14.48 -18.82
C ALA A 120 -0.53 13.50 -17.72
N ARG A 121 -1.46 12.97 -16.94
CA ARG A 121 -1.21 12.00 -15.88
C ARG A 121 -0.70 10.66 -16.43
N LYS A 122 -1.34 10.16 -17.50
CA LYS A 122 -0.86 8.96 -18.22
C LYS A 122 0.58 9.13 -18.73
N LYS A 123 0.91 10.30 -19.29
CA LYS A 123 2.27 10.61 -19.75
C LYS A 123 3.28 10.62 -18.59
N ALA A 124 2.90 11.18 -17.44
CA ALA A 124 3.76 11.18 -16.26
C ALA A 124 4.01 9.75 -15.73
N LEU A 125 2.97 8.92 -15.63
CA LEU A 125 3.09 7.52 -15.24
C LEU A 125 4.02 6.73 -16.17
N ARG A 126 3.85 6.86 -17.52
CA ARG A 126 4.74 6.19 -18.48
C ARG A 126 6.20 6.56 -18.31
N LYS A 127 6.51 7.82 -17.97
CA LYS A 127 7.89 8.23 -17.68
C LYS A 127 8.46 7.54 -16.44
N LEU A 128 7.65 7.35 -15.42
CA LEU A 128 8.07 6.65 -14.20
C LEU A 128 8.27 5.16 -14.43
N MET A 129 7.44 4.54 -15.26
CA MET A 129 7.53 3.11 -15.57
C MET A 129 8.87 2.69 -16.20
N ILE A 130 9.57 3.61 -16.85
CA ILE A 130 10.91 3.34 -17.42
C ILE A 130 11.87 2.86 -16.31
N TYR A 131 11.76 3.43 -15.12
CA TYR A 131 12.60 3.05 -13.96
C TYR A 131 12.22 1.70 -13.33
N PHE A 132 11.11 1.12 -13.76
CA PHE A 132 10.62 -0.18 -13.30
C PHE A 132 10.83 -1.29 -14.37
N ALA A 133 11.81 -1.11 -15.27
CA ALA A 133 12.07 -2.10 -16.32
C ALA A 133 12.36 -3.50 -15.73
N ASP A 134 13.19 -3.56 -14.68
CA ASP A 134 13.60 -4.79 -14.00
C ASP A 134 12.62 -5.24 -12.90
N VAL A 135 11.41 -4.71 -12.87
CA VAL A 135 10.37 -5.07 -11.92
C VAL A 135 9.26 -5.80 -12.65
N ASP A 136 8.83 -6.96 -12.15
CA ASP A 136 7.73 -7.73 -12.73
C ASP A 136 6.37 -7.13 -12.38
N VAL A 137 5.35 -7.51 -13.17
CA VAL A 137 3.95 -7.20 -12.90
C VAL A 137 3.32 -8.33 -12.09
N LEU A 138 2.45 -7.98 -11.13
CA LEU A 138 1.63 -8.92 -10.38
C LEU A 138 0.23 -9.01 -10.97
N ASP A 139 -0.38 -10.17 -10.87
CA ASP A 139 -1.83 -10.25 -11.00
C ASP A 139 -2.48 -9.51 -9.83
N VAL A 140 -3.19 -8.43 -10.13
CA VAL A 140 -3.81 -7.54 -9.15
C VAL A 140 -4.86 -8.23 -8.27
N HIS A 141 -5.43 -9.35 -8.75
CA HIS A 141 -6.40 -10.16 -7.98
C HIS A 141 -5.74 -11.00 -6.89
N THR A 142 -4.47 -11.35 -7.05
CA THR A 142 -3.72 -12.25 -6.15
C THR A 142 -2.86 -11.51 -5.12
N ILE A 143 -2.88 -10.17 -5.10
CA ILE A 143 -2.06 -9.37 -4.19
C ILE A 143 -2.44 -9.63 -2.73
N ASN A 144 -1.47 -10.08 -1.94
CA ASN A 144 -1.60 -10.18 -0.50
C ASN A 144 -1.31 -8.81 0.14
N TRP A 145 -2.33 -8.21 0.73
CA TRP A 145 -2.24 -6.90 1.37
C TRP A 145 -1.81 -6.92 2.84
N ASN A 146 -1.58 -8.11 3.41
CA ASN A 146 -1.05 -8.24 4.76
C ASN A 146 0.48 -8.06 4.76
N ILE A 147 0.91 -6.82 4.55
CA ILE A 147 2.32 -6.45 4.37
C ILE A 147 2.87 -5.90 5.69
N ARG A 148 4.02 -6.40 6.10
CA ARG A 148 4.77 -5.85 7.23
C ARG A 148 5.67 -4.72 6.76
N TYR A 149 5.63 -3.60 7.46
CA TYR A 149 6.45 -2.42 7.17
C TYR A 149 7.42 -2.18 8.31
N ASP A 150 8.65 -1.86 7.99
CA ASP A 150 9.68 -1.39 8.91
C ASP A 150 9.79 0.15 8.89
N ARG A 151 10.71 0.70 9.69
CA ARG A 151 10.93 2.15 9.77
C ARG A 151 11.41 2.75 8.44
N ASN A 152 12.11 1.98 7.62
CA ASN A 152 12.70 2.44 6.36
C ASN A 152 11.67 2.49 5.24
N ASN A 153 10.54 1.76 5.38
CA ASN A 153 9.53 1.58 4.34
C ASN A 153 8.26 2.42 4.56
N GLN A 154 8.32 3.48 5.39
CA GLN A 154 7.13 4.32 5.67
C GLN A 154 6.55 4.99 4.40
N THR A 155 7.42 5.42 3.47
CA THR A 155 6.96 5.97 2.18
C THR A 155 6.20 4.92 1.38
N TYR A 156 6.68 3.68 1.37
CA TYR A 156 5.99 2.56 0.72
C TYR A 156 4.64 2.27 1.36
N ARG A 157 4.52 2.36 2.68
CA ARG A 157 3.25 2.14 3.38
C ARG A 157 2.14 3.06 2.84
N MET A 158 2.45 4.33 2.66
CA MET A 158 1.51 5.29 2.07
C MET A 158 1.21 4.93 0.60
N LEU A 159 2.25 4.70 -0.22
CA LEU A 159 2.08 4.37 -1.63
C LEU A 159 1.26 3.10 -1.84
N VAL A 160 1.56 2.04 -1.09
CA VAL A 160 0.82 0.77 -1.18
C VAL A 160 -0.62 0.92 -0.70
N SER A 161 -0.88 1.77 0.31
CA SER A 161 -2.25 2.07 0.73
C SER A 161 -3.04 2.78 -0.39
N VAL A 162 -2.40 3.69 -1.12
CA VAL A 162 -3.01 4.33 -2.30
C VAL A 162 -3.21 3.31 -3.43
N CYS A 163 -2.22 2.45 -3.70
CA CYS A 163 -2.37 1.35 -4.67
C CYS A 163 -3.55 0.45 -4.35
N TYR A 164 -3.71 0.12 -3.08
CA TYR A 164 -4.83 -0.67 -2.61
C TYR A 164 -6.18 -0.03 -2.93
N LEU A 165 -6.36 1.28 -2.66
CA LEU A 165 -7.58 2.01 -2.99
C LEU A 165 -7.85 2.01 -4.50
N ILE A 166 -6.80 2.21 -5.32
CA ILE A 166 -6.90 2.20 -6.78
C ILE A 166 -7.32 0.83 -7.28
N ILE A 167 -6.59 -0.22 -6.90
CA ILE A 167 -6.82 -1.58 -7.42
C ILE A 167 -8.22 -2.06 -7.03
N LYS A 168 -8.62 -1.90 -5.77
CA LYS A 168 -9.94 -2.34 -5.32
C LYS A 168 -11.07 -1.54 -5.95
N GLY A 169 -10.90 -0.23 -6.09
CA GLY A 169 -11.89 0.61 -6.77
C GLY A 169 -12.03 0.30 -8.26
N LEU A 170 -10.93 0.16 -9.00
CA LEU A 170 -10.97 -0.11 -10.45
C LEU A 170 -11.41 -1.55 -10.78
N LEU A 171 -11.06 -2.55 -9.97
CA LEU A 171 -11.49 -3.92 -10.21
C LEU A 171 -13.01 -4.10 -10.03
N GLN A 172 -13.63 -3.38 -9.12
CA GLN A 172 -15.09 -3.42 -8.93
C GLN A 172 -15.82 -2.75 -10.10
N THR A 173 -15.27 -1.67 -10.64
CA THR A 173 -15.84 -0.96 -11.79
C THR A 173 -15.93 -1.86 -13.03
N ASN A 174 -14.97 -2.74 -13.25
CA ASN A 174 -14.95 -3.65 -14.41
C ASN A 174 -16.04 -4.73 -14.35
N THR A 175 -16.62 -5.01 -13.18
CA THR A 175 -17.66 -6.02 -13.00
C THR A 175 -19.05 -5.49 -13.35
N ASP A 176 -19.31 -4.18 -13.15
CA ASP A 176 -20.64 -3.58 -13.29
C ASP A 176 -20.82 -2.67 -14.53
N GLY A 177 -19.74 -2.47 -15.32
CA GLY A 177 -19.80 -1.65 -16.55
C GLY A 177 -19.98 -0.15 -16.34
N SER A 178 -19.98 0.34 -15.10
CA SER A 178 -20.06 1.77 -14.77
C SER A 178 -18.73 2.30 -14.24
N THR A 179 -18.30 3.45 -14.77
CA THR A 179 -16.95 4.02 -14.60
C THR A 179 -16.82 4.97 -13.40
N HIS A 180 -17.43 4.70 -12.25
CA HIS A 180 -17.32 5.56 -11.10
C HIS A 180 -16.59 4.90 -9.94
N LEU A 181 -15.28 5.20 -9.82
CA LEU A 181 -14.41 4.76 -8.71
C LEU A 181 -14.97 5.15 -7.32
N MET A 182 -15.95 6.06 -7.25
CA MET A 182 -16.50 6.58 -6.01
C MET A 182 -17.62 5.74 -5.39
N ASP A 183 -18.32 4.93 -6.16
CA ASP A 183 -19.44 4.15 -5.62
C ASP A 183 -18.96 2.89 -4.87
N PHE A 184 -17.68 2.55 -4.93
CA PHE A 184 -17.13 1.27 -4.52
C PHE A 184 -15.85 1.30 -3.66
N ILE A 185 -15.54 2.38 -2.98
CA ILE A 185 -14.68 2.20 -1.82
C ILE A 185 -15.54 1.46 -0.80
N ASP A 186 -15.31 0.13 -0.73
CA ASP A 186 -15.94 -0.77 0.22
C ASP A 186 -16.19 -0.04 1.55
N GLU A 187 -17.45 0.01 1.95
CA GLU A 187 -17.92 0.80 3.09
C GLU A 187 -17.07 0.55 4.34
N GLN A 188 -16.68 -0.71 4.58
CA GLN A 188 -15.79 -1.08 5.69
C GLN A 188 -14.39 -0.43 5.63
N ARG A 189 -13.92 -0.08 4.46
CA ARG A 189 -12.55 0.44 4.27
C ARG A 189 -12.51 1.94 4.23
N MET A 190 -13.57 2.57 3.72
CA MET A 190 -13.79 3.98 3.93
C MET A 190 -13.96 4.24 5.43
N CYS A 191 -14.63 3.36 6.18
CA CYS A 191 -14.69 3.40 7.63
C CYS A 191 -13.28 3.38 8.26
N ARG A 192 -12.42 2.44 7.89
CA ARG A 192 -11.03 2.37 8.42
C ARG A 192 -10.19 3.60 8.08
N LEU A 193 -10.32 4.14 6.86
CA LEU A 193 -9.65 5.39 6.49
C LEU A 193 -10.20 6.55 7.31
N TYR A 194 -11.51 6.59 7.49
CA TYR A 194 -12.20 7.60 8.28
C TYR A 194 -11.84 7.51 9.77
N GLU A 195 -11.85 6.33 10.36
CA GLU A 195 -11.39 6.07 11.74
C GLU A 195 -9.97 6.59 11.95
N LYS A 196 -9.07 6.22 11.04
CA LYS A 196 -7.68 6.69 11.11
C LYS A 196 -7.58 8.21 10.93
N PHE A 197 -8.35 8.79 10.02
CA PHE A 197 -8.42 10.23 9.84
C PHE A 197 -8.88 10.92 11.13
N ILE A 198 -10.00 10.50 11.71
CA ILE A 198 -10.54 11.09 12.95
C ILE A 198 -9.52 11.00 14.09
N LEU A 199 -8.90 9.81 14.26
CA LEU A 199 -7.89 9.60 15.29
C LEU A 199 -6.71 10.57 15.16
N GLU A 200 -6.15 10.71 13.95
CA GLU A 200 -5.01 11.60 13.70
C GLU A 200 -5.42 13.08 13.70
N TYR A 201 -6.65 13.40 13.27
CA TYR A 201 -7.21 14.74 13.36
C TYR A 201 -7.26 15.22 14.83
N TYR A 202 -7.87 14.46 15.72
CA TYR A 202 -7.94 14.83 17.12
C TYR A 202 -6.57 14.90 17.81
N ARG A 203 -5.65 14.01 17.48
CA ARG A 203 -4.28 14.05 17.99
C ARG A 203 -3.54 15.31 17.60
N LYS A 204 -3.76 15.81 16.37
CA LYS A 204 -3.05 16.94 15.82
C LYS A 204 -3.70 18.27 16.17
N GLU A 205 -5.01 18.38 15.97
CA GLU A 205 -5.74 19.64 16.09
C GLU A 205 -6.22 19.90 17.52
N HIS A 206 -6.31 18.85 18.35
CA HIS A 206 -6.81 18.95 19.71
C HIS A 206 -5.84 18.32 20.73
N PRO A 207 -4.65 18.91 20.96
CA PRO A 207 -3.63 18.35 21.85
C PRO A 207 -4.07 18.21 23.31
N GLY A 208 -5.14 18.90 23.71
CA GLY A 208 -5.76 18.76 25.02
C GLY A 208 -6.71 17.55 25.18
N ILE A 209 -6.91 16.78 24.09
CA ILE A 209 -7.75 15.57 24.07
C ILE A 209 -6.85 14.37 23.78
N THR A 210 -6.95 13.33 24.60
CA THR A 210 -6.28 12.06 24.32
C THR A 210 -7.18 11.24 23.38
N ALA A 211 -6.70 10.98 22.15
CA ALA A 211 -7.40 10.18 21.15
C ALA A 211 -6.68 8.83 20.94
N ARG A 212 -7.38 7.72 21.18
CA ARG A 212 -6.84 6.36 21.03
C ARG A 212 -7.95 5.35 20.72
N ALA A 213 -7.61 4.24 20.09
CA ALA A 213 -8.46 3.06 20.01
C ALA A 213 -8.26 2.26 21.32
N SER A 214 -9.22 2.29 22.21
CA SER A 214 -9.11 1.67 23.54
C SER A 214 -9.76 0.31 23.57
N GLN A 215 -9.14 -0.64 24.25
CA GLN A 215 -9.83 -1.86 24.64
C GLN A 215 -10.86 -1.55 25.72
N ILE A 216 -12.05 -2.11 25.59
CA ILE A 216 -13.13 -1.97 26.54
C ILE A 216 -13.18 -3.27 27.34
N PRO A 217 -12.93 -3.24 28.65
CA PRO A 217 -13.04 -4.44 29.46
C PRO A 217 -14.50 -4.89 29.58
N TRP A 218 -14.73 -6.18 29.50
CA TRP A 218 -16.04 -6.76 29.81
C TRP A 218 -16.32 -6.58 31.31
N GLN A 219 -17.50 -6.08 31.62
CA GLN A 219 -18.00 -6.08 33.01
C GLN A 219 -18.74 -7.42 33.20
N LEU A 220 -18.09 -8.34 33.91
CA LEU A 220 -18.62 -9.68 34.17
C LEU A 220 -18.92 -9.82 35.64
N ASP A 221 -20.04 -10.45 35.98
CA ASP A 221 -20.44 -10.72 37.34
C ASP A 221 -19.64 -11.88 37.98
N ASP A 222 -19.06 -12.78 37.14
CA ASP A 222 -18.43 -14.05 37.58
C ASP A 222 -16.98 -14.26 37.12
N GLY A 223 -16.31 -13.26 36.61
CA GLY A 223 -14.84 -13.23 36.47
C GLY A 223 -14.16 -14.09 35.37
N PHE A 224 -14.88 -14.80 34.51
CA PHE A 224 -14.32 -15.59 33.43
C PHE A 224 -14.42 -14.87 32.07
N SER A 225 -13.33 -14.20 31.68
CA SER A 225 -13.25 -13.49 30.38
C SER A 225 -12.55 -14.26 29.26
N ASP A 226 -11.96 -15.43 29.53
CA ASP A 226 -11.04 -16.13 28.62
C ASP A 226 -11.63 -16.56 27.29
N MET A 227 -12.96 -16.69 27.20
CA MET A 227 -13.68 -17.06 25.98
C MET A 227 -14.36 -15.87 25.27
N LEU A 228 -14.26 -14.66 25.82
CA LEU A 228 -14.91 -13.51 25.23
C LEU A 228 -14.00 -12.81 24.24
N PRO A 229 -14.54 -12.33 23.08
CA PRO A 229 -13.76 -11.58 22.13
C PRO A 229 -13.30 -10.26 22.76
N ILE A 230 -12.11 -9.80 22.35
CA ILE A 230 -11.62 -8.48 22.75
C ILE A 230 -12.54 -7.41 22.17
N MET A 231 -13.20 -6.64 23.05
CA MET A 231 -13.92 -5.43 22.65
C MET A 231 -12.92 -4.29 22.49
N GLN A 232 -12.96 -3.62 21.36
CA GLN A 232 -12.16 -2.43 21.10
C GLN A 232 -13.05 -1.35 20.48
N SER A 233 -12.93 -0.12 21.00
CA SER A 233 -13.57 1.03 20.38
C SER A 233 -12.77 1.46 19.14
N ASP A 234 -13.45 1.96 18.12
CA ASP A 234 -12.79 2.56 16.97
C ASP A 234 -12.04 3.82 17.41
N ILE A 235 -12.67 4.66 18.20
CA ILE A 235 -12.10 5.91 18.70
C ILE A 235 -12.62 6.16 20.13
N THR A 236 -11.68 6.38 21.04
CA THR A 236 -11.97 6.88 22.40
C THR A 236 -11.31 8.25 22.56
N LEU A 237 -12.09 9.26 22.90
CA LEU A 237 -11.63 10.61 23.19
C LEU A 237 -11.75 10.86 24.68
N SER A 238 -10.64 11.25 25.34
CA SER A 238 -10.63 11.54 26.79
C SER A 238 -10.08 12.94 27.05
N LYS A 239 -10.76 13.66 27.96
CA LYS A 239 -10.32 14.97 28.45
C LYS A 239 -10.63 15.07 29.96
N GLY A 240 -9.58 15.02 30.80
CA GLY A 240 -9.75 14.89 32.25
C GLY A 240 -10.56 13.62 32.57
N ASP A 241 -11.59 13.75 33.37
CA ASP A 241 -12.46 12.64 33.81
C ASP A 241 -13.58 12.29 32.78
N ARG A 242 -13.66 12.98 31.67
CA ARG A 242 -14.69 12.75 30.65
C ARG A 242 -14.14 11.89 29.52
N THR A 243 -14.90 10.85 29.17
CA THR A 243 -14.59 9.95 28.05
C THR A 243 -15.79 9.85 27.13
N LEU A 244 -15.53 9.93 25.82
CA LEU A 244 -16.47 9.70 24.73
C LEU A 244 -15.95 8.51 23.92
N ILE A 245 -16.84 7.57 23.61
CA ILE A 245 -16.54 6.38 22.80
C ILE A 245 -17.37 6.44 21.52
#